data_3918573f79419a009d4a00c93e2d04d6
#
_entry.id   3918573f79419a009d4a00c93e2d04d6
#
_cell.length_a   1.000
_cell.length_b   1.000
_cell.length_c   1.000
_cell.angle_alpha   90.00
_cell.angle_beta   90.00
_cell.angle_gamma   90.00
#
_symmetry.space_group_name_H-M   'P 1'
#
loop_
_entity.id
_entity.type
_entity.pdbx_description
1 polymer ?
#
loop_
_entity_poly.entity_id
_entity_poly.type
_entity_poly.pdbx_seq_one_letter_code
_entity_poly.pdbx_strand_id
1 'polypeptide(L)'
;MDPLTGPGLAPLELGDRQPPDPSAEPAGFVVATDDAGRIHFLDWGGPAAPQPRLPGSTRAPRTPGVLLLHGLASTAWCWTPVARRLCRTARVIAMDLRGHGLSDAPTGGYDPDVLADDAIAVAEGAGLLALAGDPLGGPLVLAGIGYGAIVAAWTADALGDRCAGLVLVDGGWEDLAATTEATPEEWLAAIEEPPEVLASMAAWLADREAFDPATWDAGEERAARAQVVETAAGRVKLAVHPHALAASVRAMWAYDPLAVLPAVVAPIVALVARDEDGSRVAALRDVAQRRLEAGRSPILAASFPGHGHNLARHEPETVAAAVLAAASGATMRP
;
A
#
# COMPACT_ATOMS: atom_id res chain seq x y z
N MET A 1 27.98 -5.61 -8.36
CA MET A 1 26.91 -5.90 -9.32
C MET A 1 25.60 -5.55 -8.61
N ASP A 2 24.81 -4.65 -9.15
CA ASP A 2 23.52 -4.27 -8.54
C ASP A 2 22.66 -5.54 -8.43
N PRO A 3 22.18 -5.95 -7.24
CA PRO A 3 21.39 -7.17 -7.06
C PRO A 3 20.07 -7.16 -7.82
N LEU A 4 19.62 -5.97 -8.28
CA LEU A 4 18.36 -5.80 -9.01
C LEU A 4 18.52 -5.81 -10.53
N THR A 5 19.74 -6.02 -11.07
CA THR A 5 19.92 -6.18 -12.51
C THR A 5 19.66 -7.62 -12.94
N GLY A 6 18.83 -7.81 -13.94
CA GLY A 6 18.49 -9.14 -14.47
C GLY A 6 17.32 -9.10 -15.43
N PRO A 7 16.98 -10.23 -16.07
CA PRO A 7 15.83 -10.30 -16.95
C PRO A 7 14.56 -9.83 -16.24
N GLY A 8 13.83 -8.91 -16.85
CA GLY A 8 12.58 -8.38 -16.34
C GLY A 8 12.67 -7.35 -15.21
N LEU A 9 13.87 -7.06 -14.68
CA LEU A 9 14.11 -5.96 -13.75
C LEU A 9 14.85 -4.82 -14.44
N ALA A 10 14.42 -3.59 -14.15
CA ALA A 10 15.06 -2.38 -14.63
C ALA A 10 15.25 -1.40 -13.47
N PRO A 11 16.34 -0.61 -13.45
CA PRO A 11 16.56 0.35 -12.38
C PRO A 11 15.47 1.41 -12.36
N LEU A 12 15.03 1.77 -11.15
CA LEU A 12 14.09 2.87 -10.94
C LEU A 12 14.87 4.20 -11.05
N GLU A 13 14.58 4.96 -12.09
CA GLU A 13 15.04 6.35 -12.19
C GLU A 13 14.04 7.25 -11.45
N LEU A 14 14.50 7.83 -10.35
CA LEU A 14 13.71 8.74 -9.55
C LEU A 14 13.69 10.11 -10.22
N GLY A 15 12.48 10.58 -10.52
CA GLY A 15 12.22 11.96 -10.94
C GLY A 15 12.42 12.98 -9.82
N ASP A 16 11.92 14.22 -10.03
CA ASP A 16 11.99 15.28 -9.04
C ASP A 16 11.33 14.85 -7.71
N ARG A 17 12.12 14.95 -6.63
CA ARG A 17 11.63 14.69 -5.27
C ARG A 17 10.74 15.83 -4.81
N GLN A 18 9.52 15.51 -4.45
CA GLN A 18 8.56 16.49 -3.94
C GLN A 18 8.79 16.73 -2.45
N PRO A 19 8.97 17.99 -2.00
CA PRO A 19 9.02 18.28 -0.57
C PRO A 19 7.64 18.02 0.06
N PRO A 20 7.59 17.64 1.35
CA PRO A 20 6.32 17.45 2.04
C PRO A 20 5.55 18.76 2.14
N ASP A 21 4.23 18.70 2.17
CA ASP A 21 3.38 19.78 2.65
C ASP A 21 3.10 19.55 4.15
N PRO A 22 3.77 20.28 5.05
CA PRO A 22 3.61 20.06 6.48
C PRO A 22 2.22 20.48 6.99
N SER A 23 1.49 21.29 6.23
CA SER A 23 0.14 21.74 6.58
C SER A 23 -0.95 20.79 6.06
N ALA A 24 -0.63 19.81 5.23
CA ALA A 24 -1.59 18.86 4.72
C ALA A 24 -2.05 17.91 5.84
N GLU A 25 -3.32 18.03 6.19
CA GLU A 25 -4.02 17.14 7.13
C GLU A 25 -5.18 16.45 6.40
N PRO A 26 -5.36 15.15 6.59
CA PRO A 26 -6.43 14.44 5.91
C PRO A 26 -7.78 14.65 6.59
N ALA A 27 -8.84 14.54 5.82
CA ALA A 27 -10.20 14.34 6.33
C ALA A 27 -10.55 12.84 6.32
N GLY A 28 -11.22 12.36 7.37
CA GLY A 28 -11.67 10.97 7.47
C GLY A 28 -13.06 10.80 6.84
N PHE A 29 -13.23 9.75 6.05
CA PHE A 29 -14.49 9.39 5.40
C PHE A 29 -14.74 7.90 5.50
N VAL A 30 -15.95 7.50 5.16
CA VAL A 30 -16.37 6.10 5.11
C VAL A 30 -17.12 5.85 3.81
N VAL A 31 -16.83 4.72 3.17
CA VAL A 31 -17.65 4.19 2.06
C VAL A 31 -18.33 2.90 2.52
N ALA A 32 -19.56 2.68 2.07
CA ALA A 32 -20.26 1.41 2.25
C ALA A 32 -19.90 0.46 1.11
N THR A 33 -19.67 -0.81 1.45
CA THR A 33 -19.41 -1.89 0.51
C THR A 33 -20.67 -2.71 0.25
N ASP A 34 -20.70 -3.52 -0.81
CA ASP A 34 -21.87 -4.30 -1.22
C ASP A 34 -22.30 -5.35 -0.17
N ASP A 35 -21.36 -5.83 0.66
CA ASP A 35 -21.63 -6.74 1.77
C ASP A 35 -22.09 -6.03 3.06
N ALA A 36 -22.48 -4.74 2.94
CA ALA A 36 -22.91 -3.86 4.02
C ALA A 36 -21.82 -3.53 5.07
N GLY A 37 -20.55 -3.79 4.74
CA GLY A 37 -19.40 -3.31 5.51
C GLY A 37 -19.16 -1.82 5.27
N ARG A 38 -18.37 -1.21 6.16
CA ARG A 38 -17.91 0.18 6.00
C ARG A 38 -16.40 0.19 6.00
N ILE A 39 -15.82 0.82 4.99
CA ILE A 39 -14.38 1.01 4.87
C ILE A 39 -14.05 2.48 5.12
N HIS A 40 -13.22 2.71 6.12
CA HIS A 40 -12.73 4.05 6.45
C HIS A 40 -11.51 4.40 5.58
N PHE A 41 -11.38 5.66 5.24
CA PHE A 41 -10.21 6.18 4.54
C PHE A 41 -9.90 7.63 4.94
N LEU A 42 -8.65 7.98 4.78
CA LEU A 42 -8.11 9.32 4.93
C LEU A 42 -7.93 9.96 3.56
N ASP A 43 -8.55 11.12 3.37
CA ASP A 43 -8.45 11.94 2.17
C ASP A 43 -7.46 13.08 2.40
N TRP A 44 -6.30 12.99 1.79
CA TRP A 44 -5.24 14.01 1.84
C TRP A 44 -5.45 15.14 0.83
N GLY A 45 -6.52 15.10 0.04
CA GLY A 45 -6.78 16.08 -1.00
C GLY A 45 -5.85 15.89 -2.20
N GLY A 46 -5.48 17.01 -2.78
CA GLY A 46 -4.65 17.10 -3.98
C GLY A 46 -5.18 18.15 -4.95
N PRO A 47 -4.49 18.39 -6.08
CA PRO A 47 -4.97 19.30 -7.10
C PRO A 47 -6.40 18.91 -7.53
N ALA A 48 -7.29 19.88 -7.59
CA ALA A 48 -8.66 19.65 -8.04
C ALA A 48 -8.64 19.01 -9.45
N ALA A 49 -9.49 17.98 -9.64
CA ALA A 49 -9.69 17.43 -10.97
C ALA A 49 -10.02 18.58 -11.95
N PRO A 50 -9.42 18.59 -13.16
CA PRO A 50 -9.71 19.65 -14.13
C PRO A 50 -11.23 19.76 -14.33
N GLN A 51 -11.77 20.96 -14.16
CA GLN A 51 -13.21 21.21 -14.40
C GLN A 51 -13.58 20.82 -15.84
N PRO A 52 -14.83 20.37 -16.11
CA PRO A 52 -15.30 20.10 -17.45
C PRO A 52 -15.08 21.34 -18.31
N ARG A 53 -14.29 21.21 -19.37
CA ARG A 53 -14.08 22.30 -20.32
C ARG A 53 -15.13 22.25 -21.43
N LEU A 54 -15.40 23.41 -22.01
CA LEU A 54 -16.29 23.55 -23.15
C LEU A 54 -15.87 22.65 -24.32
N PRO A 55 -16.81 22.17 -25.16
CA PRO A 55 -16.51 21.36 -26.33
C PRO A 55 -15.44 22.00 -27.23
N GLY A 56 -14.41 21.23 -27.59
CA GLY A 56 -13.33 21.66 -28.48
C GLY A 56 -12.01 22.06 -27.79
N SER A 57 -11.94 22.08 -26.45
CA SER A 57 -10.67 22.31 -25.75
C SER A 57 -9.82 21.02 -25.68
N THR A 58 -8.51 21.14 -25.98
CA THR A 58 -7.56 20.03 -25.76
C THR A 58 -7.53 19.67 -24.26
N ARG A 59 -7.68 18.37 -23.97
CA ARG A 59 -7.71 17.85 -22.60
C ARG A 59 -6.33 18.01 -21.96
N ALA A 60 -6.26 18.71 -20.82
CA ALA A 60 -5.05 18.68 -20.00
C ALA A 60 -4.81 17.23 -19.49
N PRO A 61 -3.54 16.81 -19.31
CA PRO A 61 -3.24 15.56 -18.64
C PRO A 61 -4.01 15.48 -17.31
N ARG A 62 -4.62 14.33 -17.04
CA ARG A 62 -5.35 14.15 -15.78
C ARG A 62 -4.37 13.90 -14.66
N THR A 63 -4.58 14.57 -13.54
CA THR A 63 -3.87 14.25 -12.30
C THR A 63 -4.24 12.82 -11.90
N PRO A 64 -3.26 11.93 -11.69
CA PRO A 64 -3.56 10.56 -11.27
C PRO A 64 -4.22 10.55 -9.89
N GLY A 65 -5.17 9.64 -9.70
CA GLY A 65 -5.63 9.25 -8.38
C GLY A 65 -4.65 8.25 -7.77
N VAL A 66 -4.39 8.36 -6.48
CA VAL A 66 -3.50 7.46 -5.74
C VAL A 66 -4.26 6.85 -4.56
N LEU A 67 -4.30 5.53 -4.50
CA LEU A 67 -4.82 4.79 -3.36
C LEU A 67 -3.66 4.07 -2.66
N LEU A 68 -3.51 4.34 -1.36
CA LEU A 68 -2.46 3.82 -0.50
C LEU A 68 -3.03 2.78 0.46
N LEU A 69 -2.42 1.58 0.51
CA LEU A 69 -2.85 0.43 1.30
C LEU A 69 -1.77 0.05 2.31
N HIS A 70 -2.12 0.09 3.60
CA HIS A 70 -1.18 -0.14 4.70
C HIS A 70 -0.84 -1.63 4.90
N GLY A 71 0.24 -1.90 5.63
CA GLY A 71 0.67 -3.25 6.01
C GLY A 71 -0.21 -3.89 7.10
N LEU A 72 0.06 -5.16 7.40
CA LEU A 72 -0.66 -5.92 8.42
C LEU A 72 -0.59 -5.21 9.79
N ALA A 73 -1.70 -5.23 10.53
CA ALA A 73 -1.88 -4.60 11.85
C ALA A 73 -1.59 -3.08 11.89
N SER A 74 -1.48 -2.43 10.73
CA SER A 74 -1.28 -0.99 10.59
C SER A 74 -2.60 -0.25 10.31
N THR A 75 -2.52 1.02 9.95
CA THR A 75 -3.66 1.87 9.57
C THR A 75 -3.25 2.84 8.45
N ALA A 76 -4.22 3.53 7.85
CA ALA A 76 -4.00 4.54 6.82
C ALA A 76 -3.00 5.64 7.25
N TRP A 77 -2.85 5.89 8.55
CA TRP A 77 -1.93 6.91 9.09
C TRP A 77 -0.46 6.62 8.83
N CYS A 78 -0.06 5.36 8.59
CA CYS A 78 1.34 5.04 8.27
C CYS A 78 1.82 5.69 6.97
N TRP A 79 0.89 6.11 6.11
CA TRP A 79 1.18 6.76 4.85
C TRP A 79 1.38 8.28 4.95
N THR A 80 1.24 8.88 6.14
CA THR A 80 1.38 10.35 6.35
C THR A 80 2.60 10.96 5.69
N PRO A 81 3.84 10.40 5.86
CA PRO A 81 5.03 11.02 5.27
C PRO A 81 5.02 11.04 3.74
N VAL A 82 4.46 10.01 3.12
CA VAL A 82 4.34 9.86 1.66
C VAL A 82 3.19 10.72 1.14
N ALA A 83 2.03 10.65 1.80
CA ALA A 83 0.82 11.37 1.38
C ALA A 83 1.02 12.89 1.37
N ARG A 84 1.71 13.44 2.38
CA ARG A 84 2.07 14.87 2.44
C ARG A 84 2.97 15.34 1.28
N ARG A 85 3.66 14.43 0.62
CA ARG A 85 4.43 14.74 -0.60
C ARG A 85 3.57 14.63 -1.85
N LEU A 86 2.82 13.54 -1.95
CA LEU A 86 2.00 13.25 -3.13
C LEU A 86 0.84 14.23 -3.32
N CYS A 87 0.19 14.70 -2.23
CA CYS A 87 -0.98 15.57 -2.31
C CYS A 87 -0.73 16.92 -3.00
N ARG A 88 0.54 17.30 -3.23
CA ARG A 88 0.89 18.49 -4.04
C ARG A 88 0.64 18.28 -5.53
N THR A 89 0.70 17.05 -6.01
CA THR A 89 0.68 16.72 -7.45
C THR A 89 -0.33 15.66 -7.84
N ALA A 90 -0.86 14.92 -6.89
CA ALA A 90 -1.83 13.86 -7.08
C ALA A 90 -2.99 13.97 -6.09
N ARG A 91 -4.15 13.40 -6.42
CA ARG A 91 -5.26 13.18 -5.50
C ARG A 91 -4.95 11.93 -4.69
N VAL A 92 -4.85 12.05 -3.36
CA VAL A 92 -4.30 10.98 -2.49
C VAL A 92 -5.32 10.55 -1.45
N ILE A 93 -5.59 9.25 -1.44
CA ILE A 93 -6.41 8.55 -0.45
C ILE A 93 -5.56 7.44 0.18
N ALA A 94 -5.66 7.29 1.50
CA ALA A 94 -5.13 6.14 2.22
C ALA A 94 -6.28 5.44 2.95
N MET A 95 -6.51 4.15 2.72
CA MET A 95 -7.62 3.42 3.34
C MET A 95 -7.16 2.57 4.52
N ASP A 96 -8.02 2.40 5.50
CA ASP A 96 -7.92 1.33 6.49
C ASP A 96 -8.48 0.05 5.85
N LEU A 97 -7.65 -0.99 5.75
CA LEU A 97 -8.09 -2.27 5.21
C LEU A 97 -9.20 -2.88 6.09
N ARG A 98 -10.07 -3.70 5.49
CA ARG A 98 -11.09 -4.47 6.21
C ARG A 98 -10.51 -5.11 7.48
N GLY A 99 -11.21 -4.90 8.62
CA GLY A 99 -10.78 -5.40 9.93
C GLY A 99 -9.70 -4.61 10.65
N HIS A 100 -9.19 -3.54 10.03
CA HIS A 100 -8.14 -2.67 10.57
C HIS A 100 -8.65 -1.25 10.83
N GLY A 101 -7.98 -0.54 11.70
CA GLY A 101 -8.23 0.87 11.98
C GLY A 101 -9.68 1.15 12.34
N LEU A 102 -10.33 2.02 11.57
CA LEU A 102 -11.73 2.40 11.74
C LEU A 102 -12.67 1.70 10.73
N SER A 103 -12.16 0.79 9.91
CA SER A 103 -12.97 -0.05 9.03
C SER A 103 -13.69 -1.14 9.81
N ASP A 104 -14.87 -1.54 9.33
CA ASP A 104 -15.63 -2.64 9.93
C ASP A 104 -14.85 -3.96 9.81
N ALA A 105 -15.07 -4.85 10.78
CA ALA A 105 -14.41 -6.15 10.91
C ALA A 105 -15.43 -7.29 10.87
N PRO A 106 -16.01 -7.62 9.71
CA PRO A 106 -16.91 -8.75 9.59
C PRO A 106 -16.17 -10.06 9.86
N THR A 107 -16.90 -11.10 10.24
CA THR A 107 -16.30 -12.41 10.59
C THR A 107 -15.83 -13.22 9.38
N GLY A 108 -16.12 -12.78 8.16
CA GLY A 108 -15.72 -13.39 6.89
C GLY A 108 -15.48 -12.34 5.81
N GLY A 109 -15.22 -12.78 4.58
CA GLY A 109 -14.98 -11.88 3.45
C GLY A 109 -13.57 -11.30 3.45
N TYR A 110 -12.57 -12.12 3.69
CA TYR A 110 -11.15 -11.75 3.56
C TYR A 110 -10.49 -12.46 2.36
N ASP A 111 -11.32 -12.91 1.44
CA ASP A 111 -10.88 -13.48 0.18
C ASP A 111 -10.34 -12.40 -0.77
N PRO A 112 -9.44 -12.74 -1.69
CA PRO A 112 -8.81 -11.79 -2.61
C PRO A 112 -9.79 -10.86 -3.34
N ASP A 113 -10.89 -11.42 -3.85
CA ASP A 113 -11.90 -10.65 -4.60
C ASP A 113 -12.59 -9.61 -3.72
N VAL A 114 -12.95 -9.98 -2.48
CA VAL A 114 -13.61 -9.06 -1.54
C VAL A 114 -12.67 -7.93 -1.10
N LEU A 115 -11.39 -8.25 -0.86
CA LEU A 115 -10.40 -7.24 -0.49
C LEU A 115 -10.10 -6.28 -1.65
N ALA A 116 -10.11 -6.77 -2.88
CA ALA A 116 -9.99 -5.95 -4.08
C ALA A 116 -11.22 -5.06 -4.28
N ASP A 117 -12.42 -5.61 -4.07
CA ASP A 117 -13.68 -4.87 -4.19
C ASP A 117 -13.80 -3.75 -3.16
N ASP A 118 -13.31 -3.95 -1.92
CA ASP A 118 -13.21 -2.88 -0.91
C ASP A 118 -12.35 -1.71 -1.42
N ALA A 119 -11.18 -2.02 -1.97
CA ALA A 119 -10.27 -1.00 -2.48
C ALA A 119 -10.85 -0.27 -3.71
N ILE A 120 -11.56 -0.98 -4.58
CA ILE A 120 -12.28 -0.41 -5.72
C ILE A 120 -13.42 0.49 -5.23
N ALA A 121 -14.22 0.03 -4.24
CA ALA A 121 -15.32 0.81 -3.66
C ALA A 121 -14.80 2.12 -3.02
N VAL A 122 -13.65 2.09 -2.32
CA VAL A 122 -13.01 3.30 -1.80
C VAL A 122 -12.57 4.21 -2.94
N ALA A 123 -11.93 3.67 -3.98
CA ALA A 123 -11.45 4.47 -5.11
C ALA A 123 -12.61 5.13 -5.89
N GLU A 124 -13.72 4.45 -6.06
CA GLU A 124 -14.93 4.98 -6.71
C GLU A 124 -15.65 5.98 -5.80
N GLY A 125 -15.88 5.63 -4.53
CA GLY A 125 -16.55 6.49 -3.56
C GLY A 125 -15.78 7.77 -3.24
N ALA A 126 -14.47 7.74 -3.26
CA ALA A 126 -13.59 8.91 -3.11
C ALA A 126 -13.39 9.71 -4.42
N GLY A 127 -13.95 9.24 -5.55
CA GLY A 127 -13.81 9.89 -6.86
C GLY A 127 -12.42 9.77 -7.49
N LEU A 128 -11.60 8.80 -7.09
CA LEU A 128 -10.32 8.48 -7.75
C LEU A 128 -10.54 7.75 -9.07
N LEU A 129 -11.48 6.82 -9.09
CA LEU A 129 -11.94 6.11 -10.29
C LEU A 129 -13.23 6.72 -10.80
N ALA A 130 -13.40 6.75 -12.11
CA ALA A 130 -14.72 6.95 -12.70
C ALA A 130 -15.61 5.75 -12.42
N LEU A 131 -16.85 6.01 -12.06
CA LEU A 131 -17.89 4.98 -12.17
C LEU A 131 -17.94 4.43 -13.60
N ALA A 132 -18.27 3.16 -13.75
CA ALA A 132 -18.32 2.51 -15.05
C ALA A 132 -19.15 3.33 -16.05
N GLY A 133 -18.51 3.80 -17.13
CA GLY A 133 -19.16 4.65 -18.14
C GLY A 133 -18.99 6.16 -17.97
N ASP A 134 -18.36 6.64 -16.90
CA ASP A 134 -18.02 8.07 -16.74
C ASP A 134 -16.65 8.36 -17.40
N PRO A 135 -16.62 9.21 -18.46
CA PRO A 135 -15.37 9.59 -19.10
C PRO A 135 -14.48 10.49 -18.24
N LEU A 136 -14.94 10.86 -17.03
CA LEU A 136 -14.25 11.80 -16.16
C LEU A 136 -13.30 11.14 -15.14
N GLY A 137 -13.36 9.82 -14.88
CA GLY A 137 -12.41 9.09 -14.03
C GLY A 137 -10.97 9.11 -14.56
N GLY A 138 -9.99 9.36 -13.70
CA GLY A 138 -8.57 9.28 -14.02
C GLY A 138 -8.02 7.87 -13.89
N PRO A 139 -6.82 7.62 -14.40
CA PRO A 139 -6.11 6.39 -14.09
C PRO A 139 -5.79 6.33 -12.60
N LEU A 140 -5.93 5.16 -11.98
CA LEU A 140 -5.64 4.92 -10.58
C LEU A 140 -4.24 4.31 -10.42
N VAL A 141 -3.43 4.88 -9.54
CA VAL A 141 -2.19 4.25 -9.07
C VAL A 141 -2.45 3.64 -7.70
N LEU A 142 -2.07 2.38 -7.55
CA LEU A 142 -2.14 1.66 -6.29
C LEU A 142 -0.73 1.58 -5.69
N ALA A 143 -0.61 1.85 -4.39
CA ALA A 143 0.64 1.60 -3.67
C ALA A 143 0.32 0.90 -2.36
N GLY A 144 1.01 -0.21 -2.09
CA GLY A 144 0.82 -1.00 -0.88
C GLY A 144 2.14 -1.37 -0.23
N ILE A 145 2.14 -1.50 1.10
CA ILE A 145 3.27 -1.97 1.89
C ILE A 145 2.95 -3.32 2.53
N GLY A 146 3.84 -4.31 2.43
CA GLY A 146 3.68 -5.64 3.00
C GLY A 146 2.35 -6.30 2.58
N TYR A 147 1.45 -6.56 3.54
CA TYR A 147 0.10 -7.08 3.25
C TYR A 147 -0.69 -6.17 2.31
N GLY A 148 -0.60 -4.85 2.48
CA GLY A 148 -1.24 -3.90 1.58
C GLY A 148 -0.73 -3.98 0.14
N ALA A 149 0.52 -4.43 -0.07
CA ALA A 149 1.05 -4.67 -1.42
C ALA A 149 0.39 -5.88 -2.08
N ILE A 150 0.06 -6.93 -1.30
CA ILE A 150 -0.71 -8.09 -1.77
C ILE A 150 -2.13 -7.65 -2.18
N VAL A 151 -2.82 -6.90 -1.32
CA VAL A 151 -4.17 -6.38 -1.63
C VAL A 151 -4.11 -5.45 -2.85
N ALA A 152 -3.08 -4.59 -2.97
CA ALA A 152 -2.88 -3.75 -4.13
C ALA A 152 -2.67 -4.57 -5.43
N ALA A 153 -1.98 -5.70 -5.36
CA ALA A 153 -1.78 -6.59 -6.50
C ALA A 153 -3.10 -7.24 -6.97
N TRP A 154 -3.91 -7.77 -6.05
CA TRP A 154 -5.26 -8.28 -6.37
C TRP A 154 -6.16 -7.19 -6.96
N THR A 155 -6.13 -5.99 -6.36
CA THR A 155 -6.90 -4.84 -6.86
C THR A 155 -6.45 -4.41 -8.26
N ALA A 156 -5.13 -4.41 -8.53
CA ALA A 156 -4.58 -4.06 -9.84
C ALA A 156 -4.98 -5.06 -10.93
N ASP A 157 -5.00 -6.36 -10.59
CA ASP A 157 -5.46 -7.41 -11.48
C ASP A 157 -6.96 -7.25 -11.80
N ALA A 158 -7.80 -7.05 -10.77
CA ALA A 158 -9.24 -6.82 -10.92
C ALA A 158 -9.58 -5.55 -11.72
N LEU A 159 -8.79 -4.49 -11.58
CA LEU A 159 -8.97 -3.24 -12.34
C LEU A 159 -8.56 -3.35 -13.81
N GLY A 160 -7.62 -4.22 -14.14
CA GLY A 160 -7.08 -4.34 -15.51
C GLY A 160 -6.56 -3.00 -16.03
N ASP A 161 -7.07 -2.56 -17.17
CA ASP A 161 -6.66 -1.30 -17.83
C ASP A 161 -7.03 -0.02 -17.05
N ARG A 162 -7.88 -0.11 -16.04
CA ARG A 162 -8.20 1.02 -15.15
C ARG A 162 -7.09 1.30 -14.12
N CYS A 163 -6.18 0.35 -13.91
CA CYS A 163 -4.98 0.54 -13.10
C CYS A 163 -3.89 1.18 -13.95
N ALA A 164 -3.39 2.34 -13.54
CA ALA A 164 -2.33 3.07 -14.25
C ALA A 164 -0.93 2.68 -13.78
N GLY A 165 -0.80 2.16 -12.57
CA GLY A 165 0.47 1.74 -12.00
C GLY A 165 0.28 1.05 -10.66
N LEU A 166 1.18 0.11 -10.35
CA LEU A 166 1.24 -0.62 -9.09
C LEU A 166 2.61 -0.40 -8.45
N VAL A 167 2.62 0.04 -7.19
CA VAL A 167 3.85 0.20 -6.40
C VAL A 167 3.82 -0.77 -5.22
N LEU A 168 4.78 -1.66 -5.22
CA LEU A 168 4.98 -2.68 -4.20
C LEU A 168 6.10 -2.19 -3.26
N VAL A 169 5.73 -1.84 -2.02
CA VAL A 169 6.66 -1.35 -1.02
C VAL A 169 6.96 -2.48 -0.05
N ASP A 170 8.11 -3.05 -0.20
CA ASP A 170 8.68 -4.10 0.63
C ASP A 170 7.72 -5.29 0.89
N GLY A 171 7.12 -5.81 -0.18
CA GLY A 171 6.24 -7.00 -0.14
C GLY A 171 5.41 -7.13 -1.41
N GLY A 172 4.65 -8.23 -1.48
CA GLY A 172 3.74 -8.52 -2.59
C GLY A 172 4.35 -9.30 -3.75
N TRP A 173 5.58 -9.75 -3.65
CA TRP A 173 6.23 -10.62 -4.64
C TRP A 173 6.76 -11.93 -4.05
N GLU A 174 6.61 -12.13 -2.75
CA GLU A 174 7.02 -13.36 -2.08
C GLU A 174 5.83 -14.32 -1.92
N ASP A 175 6.07 -15.58 -2.18
CA ASP A 175 5.19 -16.68 -1.80
C ASP A 175 5.55 -17.13 -0.39
N LEU A 176 4.79 -16.68 0.61
CA LEU A 176 5.07 -17.00 2.01
C LEU A 176 4.92 -18.49 2.29
N ALA A 177 3.98 -19.18 1.66
CA ALA A 177 3.80 -20.62 1.85
C ALA A 177 4.98 -21.42 1.32
N ALA A 178 5.66 -20.93 0.28
CA ALA A 178 6.84 -21.59 -0.28
C ALA A 178 8.16 -21.18 0.39
N THR A 179 8.22 -19.99 1.02
CA THR A 179 9.48 -19.41 1.54
C THR A 179 9.65 -19.54 3.04
N THR A 180 8.58 -19.89 3.80
CA THR A 180 8.65 -20.12 5.25
C THR A 180 8.16 -21.53 5.62
N GLU A 181 8.82 -22.14 6.61
CA GLU A 181 8.35 -23.40 7.22
C GLU A 181 7.25 -23.16 8.25
N ALA A 182 7.04 -21.90 8.68
CA ALA A 182 6.03 -21.55 9.67
C ALA A 182 4.62 -21.63 9.10
N THR A 183 3.70 -22.16 9.89
CA THR A 183 2.26 -22.10 9.59
C THR A 183 1.72 -20.67 9.86
N PRO A 184 0.55 -20.31 9.29
CA PRO A 184 -0.11 -19.05 9.62
C PRO A 184 -0.33 -18.85 11.13
N GLU A 185 -0.66 -19.91 11.85
CA GLU A 185 -0.89 -19.89 13.30
C GLU A 185 0.39 -19.66 14.10
N GLU A 186 1.48 -20.29 13.72
CA GLU A 186 2.80 -20.07 14.34
C GLU A 186 3.30 -18.65 14.08
N TRP A 187 3.10 -18.15 12.88
CA TRP A 187 3.47 -16.79 12.53
C TRP A 187 2.64 -15.74 13.30
N LEU A 188 1.32 -15.98 13.44
CA LEU A 188 0.45 -15.14 14.27
C LEU A 188 0.92 -15.09 15.73
N ALA A 189 1.30 -16.23 16.30
CA ALA A 189 1.83 -16.29 17.66
C ALA A 189 3.16 -15.54 17.81
N ALA A 190 4.00 -15.54 16.75
CA ALA A 190 5.30 -14.86 16.75
C ALA A 190 5.17 -13.33 16.66
N ILE A 191 4.08 -12.79 16.12
CA ILE A 191 3.83 -11.35 16.03
C ILE A 191 2.91 -10.82 17.14
N GLU A 192 2.55 -11.65 18.13
CA GLU A 192 1.72 -11.23 19.26
C GLU A 192 2.49 -10.19 20.12
N GLU A 193 1.82 -9.07 20.39
CA GLU A 193 2.42 -8.01 21.20
C GLU A 193 2.54 -8.42 22.66
N PRO A 194 3.70 -8.18 23.30
CA PRO A 194 3.90 -8.50 24.69
C PRO A 194 2.88 -7.79 25.62
N PRO A 195 2.38 -8.45 26.69
CA PRO A 195 1.39 -7.84 27.59
C PRO A 195 1.84 -6.53 28.26
N GLU A 196 3.14 -6.37 28.48
CA GLU A 196 3.72 -5.15 29.03
C GLU A 196 3.65 -3.97 28.07
N VAL A 197 3.80 -4.20 26.78
CA VAL A 197 3.64 -3.18 25.71
C VAL A 197 2.18 -2.72 25.63
N LEU A 198 1.25 -3.63 25.85
CA LEU A 198 -0.20 -3.37 25.85
C LEU A 198 -0.73 -2.88 27.21
N ALA A 199 0.13 -2.64 28.19
CA ALA A 199 -0.27 -2.25 29.55
C ALA A 199 -0.92 -0.87 29.61
N SER A 200 -0.50 0.06 28.76
CA SER A 200 -1.05 1.42 28.64
C SER A 200 -0.67 2.08 27.32
N MET A 201 -1.33 3.17 26.96
CA MET A 201 -0.93 4.00 25.82
C MET A 201 0.51 4.51 25.94
N ALA A 202 0.94 4.85 27.14
CA ALA A 202 2.32 5.32 27.37
C ALA A 202 3.35 4.19 27.12
N ALA A 203 3.06 2.96 27.55
CA ALA A 203 3.94 1.82 27.30
C ALA A 203 4.00 1.50 25.79
N TRP A 204 2.87 1.52 25.13
CA TRP A 204 2.78 1.33 23.67
C TRP A 204 3.63 2.35 22.91
N LEU A 205 3.47 3.64 23.21
CA LEU A 205 4.21 4.68 22.50
C LEU A 205 5.71 4.63 22.79
N ALA A 206 6.09 4.34 24.05
CA ALA A 206 7.50 4.21 24.42
C ALA A 206 8.19 3.04 23.68
N ASP A 207 7.48 1.93 23.48
CA ASP A 207 7.97 0.79 22.70
C ASP A 207 8.16 1.16 21.23
N ARG A 208 7.17 1.82 20.60
CA ARG A 208 7.25 2.24 19.19
C ARG A 208 8.35 3.29 18.96
N GLU A 209 8.51 4.24 19.88
CA GLU A 209 9.61 5.22 19.84
C GLU A 209 10.97 4.54 20.00
N ALA A 210 11.10 3.60 20.94
CA ALA A 210 12.34 2.87 21.17
C ALA A 210 12.75 1.98 19.99
N PHE A 211 11.77 1.47 19.23
CA PHE A 211 12.02 0.65 18.04
C PHE A 211 12.74 1.45 16.93
N ASP A 212 12.35 2.71 16.73
CA ASP A 212 12.98 3.59 15.74
C ASP A 212 12.94 5.07 16.17
N PRO A 213 13.83 5.47 17.06
CA PRO A 213 13.86 6.84 17.58
C PRO A 213 14.31 7.87 16.53
N ALA A 214 15.00 7.43 15.47
CA ALA A 214 15.56 8.33 14.47
C ALA A 214 14.49 8.99 13.59
N THR A 215 13.36 8.32 13.40
CA THR A 215 12.25 8.80 12.58
C THR A 215 11.00 9.15 13.40
N TRP A 216 11.10 9.12 14.75
CA TRP A 216 9.99 9.42 15.65
C TRP A 216 9.63 10.91 15.63
N ASP A 217 8.41 11.21 15.29
CA ASP A 217 7.83 12.55 15.29
C ASP A 217 6.33 12.51 15.64
N ALA A 218 5.66 13.66 15.64
CA ALA A 218 4.23 13.75 15.94
C ALA A 218 3.35 12.99 14.93
N GLY A 219 3.81 12.79 13.69
CA GLY A 219 3.11 11.99 12.67
C GLY A 219 3.19 10.51 13.02
N GLU A 220 4.37 10.03 13.38
CA GLU A 220 4.58 8.64 13.81
C GLU A 220 3.88 8.32 15.12
N GLU A 221 3.91 9.24 16.11
CA GLU A 221 3.11 9.09 17.33
C GLU A 221 1.61 8.94 16.99
N ARG A 222 1.09 9.75 16.07
CA ARG A 222 -0.31 9.65 15.61
C ARG A 222 -0.58 8.30 14.95
N ALA A 223 0.32 7.84 14.08
CA ALA A 223 0.18 6.54 13.43
C ALA A 223 0.20 5.39 14.45
N ALA A 224 1.10 5.44 15.44
CA ALA A 224 1.17 4.47 16.53
C ALA A 224 -0.10 4.47 17.38
N ARG A 225 -0.63 5.65 17.73
CA ARG A 225 -1.91 5.77 18.47
C ARG A 225 -3.09 5.16 17.71
N ALA A 226 -3.12 5.32 16.39
CA ALA A 226 -4.19 4.79 15.56
C ALA A 226 -4.18 3.25 15.44
N GLN A 227 -3.06 2.59 15.75
CA GLN A 227 -2.93 1.14 15.73
C GLN A 227 -3.56 0.45 16.94
N VAL A 228 -3.94 1.20 17.97
CA VAL A 228 -4.48 0.64 19.22
C VAL A 228 -5.73 1.40 19.68
N VAL A 229 -6.53 0.71 20.48
CA VAL A 229 -7.70 1.27 21.15
C VAL A 229 -7.52 1.16 22.66
N GLU A 230 -7.70 2.28 23.37
CA GLU A 230 -7.64 2.29 24.83
C GLU A 230 -8.93 1.68 25.43
N THR A 231 -8.76 0.81 26.40
CA THR A 231 -9.86 0.18 27.12
C THR A 231 -10.25 0.99 28.36
N ALA A 232 -11.44 0.76 28.91
CA ALA A 232 -11.87 1.40 30.14
C ALA A 232 -10.94 1.15 31.36
N ALA A 233 -10.13 0.09 31.30
CA ALA A 233 -9.13 -0.21 32.32
C ALA A 233 -7.78 0.49 32.09
N GLY A 234 -7.67 1.39 31.10
CA GLY A 234 -6.44 2.11 30.77
C GLY A 234 -5.39 1.26 30.03
N ARG A 235 -5.70 0.03 29.67
CA ARG A 235 -4.86 -0.80 28.81
C ARG A 235 -5.16 -0.49 27.35
N VAL A 236 -4.25 -0.84 26.45
CA VAL A 236 -4.51 -0.78 25.01
C VAL A 236 -4.69 -2.20 24.42
N LYS A 237 -5.39 -2.27 23.32
CA LYS A 237 -5.50 -3.45 22.46
C LYS A 237 -5.31 -3.02 21.00
N LEU A 238 -4.83 -3.90 20.16
CA LEU A 238 -4.70 -3.61 18.74
C LEU A 238 -6.05 -3.19 18.14
N ALA A 239 -6.01 -2.20 17.25
CA ALA A 239 -7.19 -1.74 16.51
C ALA A 239 -7.64 -2.79 15.49
N VAL A 240 -6.70 -3.58 14.95
CA VAL A 240 -7.05 -4.74 14.14
C VAL A 240 -7.75 -5.79 14.98
N HIS A 241 -8.89 -6.30 14.51
CA HIS A 241 -9.62 -7.36 15.21
C HIS A 241 -8.87 -8.70 15.10
N PRO A 242 -8.78 -9.52 16.19
CA PRO A 242 -8.02 -10.78 16.16
C PRO A 242 -8.42 -11.74 15.05
N HIS A 243 -9.74 -11.88 14.77
CA HIS A 243 -10.23 -12.73 13.69
C HIS A 243 -9.87 -12.17 12.31
N ALA A 244 -9.86 -10.84 12.15
CA ALA A 244 -9.45 -10.17 10.93
C ALA A 244 -7.93 -10.32 10.69
N LEU A 245 -7.13 -10.15 11.75
CA LEU A 245 -5.68 -10.39 11.69
C LEU A 245 -5.39 -11.83 11.24
N ALA A 246 -6.04 -12.82 11.86
CA ALA A 246 -5.88 -14.20 11.48
C ALA A 246 -6.36 -14.51 10.05
N ALA A 247 -7.43 -13.87 9.59
CA ALA A 247 -7.92 -14.02 8.22
C ALA A 247 -6.96 -13.38 7.21
N SER A 248 -6.43 -12.19 7.52
CA SER A 248 -5.42 -11.50 6.69
C SER A 248 -4.15 -12.32 6.55
N VAL A 249 -3.66 -12.93 7.64
CA VAL A 249 -2.49 -13.81 7.58
C VAL A 249 -2.77 -15.02 6.70
N ARG A 250 -3.92 -15.69 6.83
CA ARG A 250 -4.27 -16.79 5.93
C ARG A 250 -4.37 -16.36 4.47
N ALA A 251 -4.89 -15.15 4.19
CA ALA A 251 -4.92 -14.60 2.84
C ALA A 251 -3.50 -14.37 2.29
N MET A 252 -2.56 -13.90 3.13
CA MET A 252 -1.15 -13.77 2.74
C MET A 252 -0.52 -15.11 2.37
N TRP A 253 -0.83 -16.20 3.12
CA TRP A 253 -0.33 -17.54 2.81
C TRP A 253 -0.96 -18.16 1.56
N ALA A 254 -2.18 -17.76 1.22
CA ALA A 254 -2.86 -18.20 0.00
C ALA A 254 -2.44 -17.40 -1.26
N TYR A 255 -1.65 -16.35 -1.10
CA TYR A 255 -1.23 -15.48 -2.21
C TYR A 255 -0.14 -16.13 -3.07
N ASP A 256 -0.41 -16.26 -4.35
CA ASP A 256 0.55 -16.72 -5.37
C ASP A 256 1.00 -15.54 -6.24
N PRO A 257 2.18 -14.95 -5.97
CA PRO A 257 2.69 -13.82 -6.74
C PRO A 257 3.02 -14.17 -8.19
N LEU A 258 3.33 -15.45 -8.48
CA LEU A 258 3.64 -15.92 -9.83
C LEU A 258 2.38 -16.10 -10.70
N ALA A 259 1.21 -16.21 -10.07
CA ALA A 259 -0.07 -16.19 -10.78
C ALA A 259 -0.58 -14.74 -10.95
N VAL A 260 -0.57 -13.93 -9.89
CA VAL A 260 -1.22 -12.61 -9.87
C VAL A 260 -0.40 -11.56 -10.62
N LEU A 261 0.87 -11.36 -10.28
CA LEU A 261 1.65 -10.23 -10.82
C LEU A 261 1.89 -10.29 -12.33
N PRO A 262 2.06 -11.45 -12.99
CA PRO A 262 2.12 -11.52 -14.44
C PRO A 262 0.81 -11.17 -15.16
N ALA A 263 -0.34 -11.30 -14.48
CA ALA A 263 -1.64 -10.90 -15.03
C ALA A 263 -1.84 -9.38 -15.02
N VAL A 264 -1.29 -8.68 -14.00
CA VAL A 264 -1.39 -7.21 -13.88
C VAL A 264 -0.87 -6.51 -15.14
N VAL A 265 -1.73 -5.74 -15.79
CA VAL A 265 -1.40 -5.02 -17.04
C VAL A 265 -0.54 -3.79 -16.77
N ALA A 266 -0.81 -3.10 -15.67
CA ALA A 266 -0.15 -1.87 -15.28
C ALA A 266 1.37 -2.02 -15.10
N PRO A 267 2.16 -0.95 -15.31
CA PRO A 267 3.56 -0.91 -14.88
C PRO A 267 3.70 -1.20 -13.39
N ILE A 268 4.72 -1.97 -13.01
CA ILE A 268 5.01 -2.29 -11.61
C ILE A 268 6.33 -1.64 -11.21
N VAL A 269 6.32 -1.01 -10.03
CA VAL A 269 7.52 -0.53 -9.32
C VAL A 269 7.64 -1.32 -8.02
N ALA A 270 8.81 -1.88 -7.72
CA ALA A 270 9.11 -2.60 -6.49
C ALA A 270 10.23 -1.90 -5.71
N LEU A 271 9.98 -1.63 -4.43
CA LEU A 271 10.97 -1.06 -3.50
C LEU A 271 11.31 -2.13 -2.46
N VAL A 272 12.55 -2.61 -2.48
CA VAL A 272 13.02 -3.73 -1.66
C VAL A 272 13.83 -3.19 -0.49
N ALA A 273 13.37 -3.40 0.75
CA ALA A 273 14.14 -3.11 1.95
C ALA A 273 15.29 -4.12 2.14
N ARG A 274 15.86 -4.20 3.34
CA ARG A 274 16.93 -5.14 3.67
C ARG A 274 16.59 -6.56 3.25
N ASP A 275 17.50 -7.17 2.53
CA ASP A 275 17.43 -8.55 2.04
C ASP A 275 18.78 -9.20 2.34
N GLU A 276 18.89 -9.86 3.51
CA GLU A 276 20.18 -10.31 4.06
C GLU A 276 20.77 -11.50 3.28
N ASP A 277 19.92 -12.37 2.78
CA ASP A 277 20.32 -13.59 2.05
C ASP A 277 20.06 -13.54 0.54
N GLY A 278 19.46 -12.46 0.05
CA GLY A 278 19.14 -12.28 -1.36
C GLY A 278 17.90 -13.06 -1.84
N SER A 279 17.17 -13.73 -0.95
CA SER A 279 16.02 -14.55 -1.29
C SER A 279 14.85 -13.74 -1.83
N ARG A 280 14.60 -12.55 -1.26
CA ARG A 280 13.53 -11.65 -1.64
C ARG A 280 13.75 -11.06 -3.03
N VAL A 281 14.99 -10.66 -3.32
CA VAL A 281 15.39 -10.20 -4.66
C VAL A 281 15.32 -11.34 -5.68
N ALA A 282 15.65 -12.57 -5.29
CA ALA A 282 15.50 -13.74 -6.16
C ALA A 282 14.03 -13.99 -6.52
N ALA A 283 13.12 -13.98 -5.53
CA ALA A 283 11.68 -14.11 -5.76
C ALA A 283 11.14 -13.00 -6.68
N LEU A 284 11.59 -11.74 -6.49
CA LEU A 284 11.21 -10.63 -7.37
C LEU A 284 11.66 -10.85 -8.82
N ARG A 285 12.86 -11.44 -9.03
CA ARG A 285 13.36 -11.78 -10.38
C ARG A 285 12.51 -12.86 -11.05
N ASP A 286 12.07 -13.86 -10.29
CA ASP A 286 11.22 -14.92 -10.82
C ASP A 286 9.88 -14.33 -11.29
N VAL A 287 9.27 -13.46 -10.51
CA VAL A 287 8.06 -12.71 -10.91
C VAL A 287 8.32 -11.86 -12.16
N ALA A 288 9.43 -11.11 -12.16
CA ALA A 288 9.78 -10.23 -13.29
C ALA A 288 9.99 -11.03 -14.59
N GLN A 289 10.64 -12.19 -14.50
CA GLN A 289 10.81 -13.10 -15.63
C GLN A 289 9.45 -13.61 -16.17
N ARG A 290 8.57 -14.05 -15.27
CA ARG A 290 7.22 -14.49 -15.63
C ARG A 290 6.41 -13.38 -16.32
N ARG A 291 6.55 -12.13 -15.84
CA ARG A 291 5.90 -10.97 -16.49
C ARG A 291 6.37 -10.78 -17.93
N LEU A 292 7.68 -10.88 -18.19
CA LEU A 292 8.22 -10.79 -19.56
C LEU A 292 7.68 -11.91 -20.43
N GLU A 293 7.61 -13.15 -19.93
CA GLU A 293 7.04 -14.30 -20.64
C GLU A 293 5.55 -14.08 -20.99
N ALA A 294 4.83 -13.38 -20.11
CA ALA A 294 3.44 -12.95 -20.34
C ALA A 294 3.32 -11.70 -21.25
N GLY A 295 4.43 -11.20 -21.82
CA GLY A 295 4.44 -10.03 -22.70
C GLY A 295 4.20 -8.70 -21.96
N ARG A 296 4.45 -8.64 -20.65
CA ARG A 296 4.31 -7.44 -19.85
C ARG A 296 5.61 -6.63 -19.80
N SER A 297 5.51 -5.35 -19.41
CA SER A 297 6.67 -4.49 -19.18
C SER A 297 7.54 -5.02 -18.02
N PRO A 298 8.85 -4.72 -18.03
CA PRO A 298 9.74 -4.99 -16.90
C PRO A 298 9.22 -4.35 -15.60
N ILE A 299 9.60 -4.93 -14.46
CA ILE A 299 9.42 -4.29 -13.15
C ILE A 299 10.55 -3.28 -12.95
N LEU A 300 10.20 -2.02 -12.63
CA LEU A 300 11.16 -1.05 -12.13
C LEU A 300 11.46 -1.36 -10.67
N ALA A 301 12.73 -1.43 -10.28
CA ALA A 301 13.07 -1.81 -8.91
C ALA A 301 14.20 -0.97 -8.32
N ALA A 302 14.13 -0.75 -7.00
CA ALA A 302 15.20 -0.15 -6.21
C ALA A 302 15.35 -0.88 -4.88
N SER A 303 16.60 -0.98 -4.38
CA SER A 303 16.93 -1.66 -3.12
C SER A 303 17.46 -0.68 -2.08
N PHE A 304 17.05 -0.91 -0.83
CA PHE A 304 17.40 -0.11 0.35
C PHE A 304 17.98 -1.00 1.46
N PRO A 305 19.20 -1.53 1.27
CA PRO A 305 19.77 -2.52 2.19
C PRO A 305 20.02 -1.98 3.60
N GLY A 306 20.06 -0.65 3.77
CA GLY A 306 20.23 0.01 5.06
C GLY A 306 18.92 0.18 5.85
N HIS A 307 17.75 -0.11 5.26
CA HIS A 307 16.46 0.15 5.87
C HIS A 307 15.67 -1.13 6.11
N GLY A 308 14.87 -1.14 7.19
CA GLY A 308 13.92 -2.20 7.48
C GLY A 308 12.62 -2.04 6.67
N HIS A 309 11.63 -2.84 7.02
CA HIS A 309 10.37 -3.03 6.30
C HIS A 309 9.58 -1.72 6.03
N ASN A 310 9.64 -0.73 6.93
CA ASN A 310 8.81 0.48 6.83
C ASN A 310 9.45 1.57 5.95
N LEU A 311 9.61 1.30 4.65
CA LEU A 311 10.16 2.27 3.69
C LEU A 311 9.28 3.53 3.54
N ALA A 312 7.98 3.45 3.78
CA ALA A 312 7.10 4.63 3.76
C ALA A 312 7.50 5.67 4.82
N ARG A 313 8.15 5.23 5.89
CA ARG A 313 8.67 6.07 6.97
C ARG A 313 10.12 6.48 6.73
N HIS A 314 10.97 5.53 6.31
CA HIS A 314 12.42 5.76 6.15
C HIS A 314 12.77 6.47 4.84
N GLU A 315 12.04 6.17 3.77
CA GLU A 315 12.28 6.64 2.40
C GLU A 315 11.04 7.28 1.76
N PRO A 316 10.31 8.18 2.47
CA PRO A 316 9.03 8.70 1.99
C PRO A 316 9.15 9.48 0.67
N GLU A 317 10.29 10.11 0.42
CA GLU A 317 10.54 10.82 -0.84
C GLU A 317 10.68 9.85 -2.02
N THR A 318 11.40 8.77 -1.79
CA THR A 318 11.59 7.72 -2.79
C THR A 318 10.29 6.99 -3.09
N VAL A 319 9.52 6.66 -2.05
CA VAL A 319 8.20 6.04 -2.22
C VAL A 319 7.25 6.95 -2.99
N ALA A 320 7.21 8.24 -2.66
CA ALA A 320 6.39 9.21 -3.41
C ALA A 320 6.83 9.33 -4.87
N ALA A 321 8.14 9.39 -5.14
CA ALA A 321 8.67 9.43 -6.50
C ALA A 321 8.35 8.14 -7.28
N ALA A 322 8.39 6.98 -6.64
CA ALA A 322 7.99 5.70 -7.25
C ALA A 322 6.52 5.70 -7.67
N VAL A 323 5.63 6.23 -6.83
CA VAL A 323 4.20 6.38 -7.14
C VAL A 323 3.99 7.30 -8.35
N LEU A 324 4.69 8.43 -8.41
CA LEU A 324 4.59 9.35 -9.55
C LEU A 324 5.19 8.76 -10.83
N ALA A 325 6.27 7.98 -10.72
CA ALA A 325 6.85 7.27 -11.86
C ALA A 325 5.89 6.23 -12.43
N ALA A 326 5.22 5.45 -11.57
CA ALA A 326 4.19 4.49 -11.96
C ALA A 326 3.01 5.18 -12.66
N ALA A 327 2.60 6.37 -12.17
CA ALA A 327 1.51 7.17 -12.74
C ALA A 327 1.80 7.67 -14.16
N SER A 328 3.04 8.01 -14.45
CA SER A 328 3.43 8.59 -15.73
C SER A 328 3.54 7.55 -16.85
N GLY A 329 3.37 6.27 -16.53
CA GLY A 329 3.62 5.18 -17.47
C GLY A 329 5.03 5.28 -18.04
N ALA A 330 6.02 5.63 -17.18
CA ALA A 330 7.40 5.82 -17.60
C ALA A 330 7.84 4.60 -18.41
N THR A 331 7.52 4.65 -19.70
CA THR A 331 7.98 3.67 -20.66
C THR A 331 9.46 3.89 -20.77
N MET A 332 10.23 3.00 -20.17
CA MET A 332 11.61 2.90 -20.57
C MET A 332 11.62 2.73 -22.08
N ARG A 333 12.11 3.73 -22.78
CA ARG A 333 12.50 3.54 -24.17
C ARG A 333 13.66 2.56 -24.17
N PRO A 334 13.64 1.56 -25.06
CA PRO A 334 14.73 0.61 -25.18
C PRO A 334 16.05 1.31 -25.48
#